data_59ddf9ba52f33882f11488a5eec864af
#
_entry.id   59ddf9ba52f33882f11488a5eec864af
#
_cell.length_a   1.000
_cell.length_b   1.000
_cell.length_c   1.000
_cell.angle_alpha   90.00
_cell.angle_beta   90.00
_cell.angle_gamma   90.00
#
_symmetry.space_group_name_H-M   'P 1'
#
loop_
_entity.id
_entity.type
_entity.pdbx_description
1 polymer ?
#
loop_
_entity_poly.entity_id
_entity_poly.type
_entity_poly.pdbx_seq_one_letter_code
_entity_poly.pdbx_strand_id
1 'polypeptide(L)'
;MWYASIWIHTLKLPWQLGADFFMKHLVDGDPASNTLSWRWVAGLQTRGKSYLATKSNIHKFTDGRCTLEDHMLAKSPVEHVFLEYPPNSMKFNEMFKIEWDENTGLLITCEDLEVETATDIEFPIKQAYVLVSTPEEKTIYSDRVLNFKKELCLDVVENINKKVHSVSSS
;
A
#
# COMPACT_ATOMS: atom_id res chain seq x y z
N MET A 1 12.33 -0.61 -7.77
CA MET A 1 13.26 0.54 -7.99
C MET A 1 13.77 0.64 -9.43
N TRP A 2 14.36 -0.43 -10.00
CA TRP A 2 14.90 -0.39 -11.38
C TRP A 2 13.83 -0.02 -12.42
N TYR A 3 12.59 -0.53 -12.30
CA TYR A 3 11.49 -0.20 -13.18
C TYR A 3 11.15 1.30 -13.13
N ALA A 4 10.99 1.85 -11.92
CA ALA A 4 10.71 3.28 -11.73
C ALA A 4 11.85 4.16 -12.28
N SER A 5 13.11 3.73 -12.14
CA SER A 5 14.25 4.45 -12.71
C SER A 5 14.22 4.47 -14.25
N ILE A 6 13.87 3.35 -14.89
CA ILE A 6 13.71 3.31 -16.36
C ILE A 6 12.56 4.25 -16.76
N TRP A 7 11.43 4.16 -16.08
CA TRP A 7 10.27 5.01 -16.33
C TRP A 7 10.61 6.50 -16.27
N ILE A 8 11.22 6.92 -15.16
CA ILE A 8 11.48 8.34 -14.89
C ILE A 8 12.67 8.87 -15.68
N HIS A 9 13.82 8.18 -15.60
CA HIS A 9 15.09 8.73 -16.07
C HIS A 9 15.43 8.33 -17.50
N THR A 10 15.07 7.13 -17.93
CA THR A 10 15.34 6.67 -19.28
C THR A 10 14.24 7.08 -20.26
N LEU A 11 12.98 6.79 -19.91
CA LEU A 11 11.82 7.12 -20.75
C LEU A 11 11.30 8.55 -20.54
N LYS A 12 11.78 9.24 -19.49
CA LYS A 12 11.40 10.62 -19.13
C LYS A 12 9.90 10.80 -18.94
N LEU A 13 9.25 9.78 -18.41
CA LEU A 13 7.81 9.81 -18.12
C LEU A 13 7.55 10.39 -16.72
N PRO A 14 6.42 11.07 -16.50
CA PRO A 14 6.03 11.55 -15.19
C PRO A 14 5.97 10.43 -14.16
N TRP A 15 6.62 10.61 -13.02
CA TRP A 15 6.66 9.59 -11.96
C TRP A 15 5.27 9.29 -11.38
N GLN A 16 4.38 10.29 -11.37
CA GLN A 16 3.01 10.14 -10.89
C GLN A 16 2.24 9.07 -11.65
N LEU A 17 2.35 9.06 -12.98
CA LEU A 17 1.71 8.04 -13.82
C LEU A 17 2.25 6.63 -13.53
N GLY A 18 3.53 6.52 -13.21
CA GLY A 18 4.12 5.24 -12.81
C GLY A 18 3.65 4.79 -11.43
N ALA A 19 3.51 5.72 -10.49
CA ALA A 19 2.96 5.45 -9.16
C ALA A 19 1.50 5.01 -9.24
N ASP A 20 0.68 5.67 -10.05
CA ASP A 20 -0.72 5.28 -10.31
C ASP A 20 -0.82 3.91 -10.95
N PHE A 21 0.04 3.62 -11.94
CA PHE A 21 0.11 2.31 -12.57
C PHE A 21 0.42 1.20 -11.55
N PHE A 22 1.37 1.45 -10.64
CA PHE A 22 1.70 0.50 -9.58
C PHE A 22 0.54 0.32 -8.61
N MET A 23 -0.06 1.43 -8.15
CA MET A 23 -1.20 1.39 -7.23
C MET A 23 -2.37 0.58 -7.80
N LYS A 24 -2.59 0.71 -9.10
CA LYS A 24 -3.65 -0.03 -9.81
C LYS A 24 -3.43 -1.55 -9.83
N HIS A 25 -2.17 -2.02 -9.79
CA HIS A 25 -1.85 -3.43 -10.07
C HIS A 25 -1.20 -4.18 -8.91
N LEU A 26 -0.68 -3.49 -7.89
CA LEU A 26 -0.08 -4.11 -6.72
C LEU A 26 -1.16 -4.54 -5.73
N VAL A 27 -1.19 -5.83 -5.39
CA VAL A 27 -2.15 -6.38 -4.42
C VAL A 27 -1.84 -5.96 -2.99
N ASP A 28 -0.58 -5.63 -2.72
CA ASP A 28 -0.04 -5.12 -1.46
C ASP A 28 0.26 -3.60 -1.53
N GLY A 29 -0.41 -2.89 -2.47
CA GLY A 29 -0.18 -1.48 -2.70
C GLY A 29 -0.66 -0.61 -1.55
N ASP A 30 0.28 0.01 -0.84
CA ASP A 30 0.02 1.08 0.12
C ASP A 30 0.28 2.45 -0.52
N PRO A 31 -0.67 3.41 -0.46
CA PRO A 31 -0.55 4.71 -1.12
C PRO A 31 0.66 5.52 -0.66
N ALA A 32 0.96 5.48 0.65
CA ALA A 32 2.07 6.24 1.22
C ALA A 32 3.41 5.65 0.80
N SER A 33 3.61 4.35 1.00
CA SER A 33 4.83 3.63 0.63
C SER A 33 5.09 3.71 -0.88
N ASN A 34 4.06 3.51 -1.70
CA ASN A 34 4.17 3.60 -3.14
C ASN A 34 4.61 5.01 -3.57
N THR A 35 3.91 6.05 -3.12
CA THR A 35 4.22 7.44 -3.47
C THR A 35 5.62 7.85 -3.01
N LEU A 36 5.99 7.54 -1.77
CA LEU A 36 7.31 7.87 -1.23
C LEU A 36 8.43 7.13 -1.97
N SER A 37 8.22 5.86 -2.32
CA SER A 37 9.20 5.07 -3.08
C SER A 37 9.43 5.63 -4.49
N TRP A 38 8.38 6.01 -5.20
CA TRP A 38 8.50 6.64 -6.51
C TRP A 38 9.18 8.01 -6.43
N ARG A 39 8.83 8.83 -5.43
CA ARG A 39 9.48 10.13 -5.17
C ARG A 39 10.95 9.98 -4.80
N TRP A 40 11.31 8.91 -4.09
CA TRP A 40 12.70 8.65 -3.76
C TRP A 40 13.52 8.34 -5.01
N VAL A 41 13.03 7.50 -5.91
CA VAL A 41 13.69 7.22 -7.20
C VAL A 41 13.83 8.49 -8.03
N ALA A 42 12.80 9.33 -8.05
CA ALA A 42 12.79 10.62 -8.77
C ALA A 42 13.73 11.69 -8.17
N GLY A 43 14.29 11.47 -6.98
CA GLY A 43 15.12 12.47 -6.28
C GLY A 43 14.32 13.57 -5.57
N LEU A 44 13.03 13.34 -5.31
CA LEU A 44 12.11 14.31 -4.70
C LEU A 44 11.90 14.11 -3.20
N GLN A 45 12.31 12.98 -2.64
CA GLN A 45 12.17 12.69 -1.22
C GLN A 45 13.38 13.13 -0.40
N THR A 46 14.58 12.85 -0.92
CA THR A 46 15.83 13.19 -0.25
C THR A 46 16.70 13.99 -1.20
N ARG A 47 17.04 15.21 -0.82
CA ARG A 47 17.83 16.11 -1.65
C ARG A 47 19.17 15.47 -2.09
N GLY A 48 19.46 15.55 -3.37
CA GLY A 48 20.71 15.02 -3.96
C GLY A 48 20.78 13.48 -4.03
N LYS A 49 19.70 12.76 -3.71
CA LYS A 49 19.63 11.30 -3.86
C LYS A 49 18.57 10.94 -4.89
N SER A 50 18.98 10.16 -5.87
CA SER A 50 18.14 9.53 -6.87
C SER A 50 18.69 8.15 -7.18
N TYR A 51 17.89 7.29 -7.78
CA TYR A 51 18.33 5.95 -8.12
C TYR A 51 18.34 5.75 -9.63
N LEU A 52 19.49 5.38 -10.17
CA LEU A 52 19.64 4.98 -11.57
C LEU A 52 19.73 3.45 -11.67
N ALA A 53 18.93 2.90 -12.56
CA ALA A 53 18.98 1.48 -12.88
C ALA A 53 20.29 1.12 -13.58
N THR A 54 20.83 -0.05 -13.27
CA THR A 54 21.99 -0.64 -13.94
C THR A 54 21.61 -1.95 -14.60
N LYS A 55 22.32 -2.34 -15.65
CA LYS A 55 22.17 -3.63 -16.33
C LYS A 55 22.21 -4.80 -15.32
N SER A 56 23.17 -4.76 -14.39
CA SER A 56 23.33 -5.81 -13.37
C SER A 56 22.11 -5.94 -12.44
N ASN A 57 21.53 -4.82 -12.00
CA ASN A 57 20.33 -4.83 -11.17
C ASN A 57 19.11 -5.37 -11.93
N ILE A 58 18.93 -4.92 -13.17
CA ILE A 58 17.83 -5.41 -14.01
C ILE A 58 17.96 -6.92 -14.21
N HIS A 59 19.13 -7.39 -14.60
CA HIS A 59 19.38 -8.82 -14.78
C HIS A 59 19.09 -9.62 -13.51
N LYS A 60 19.63 -9.16 -12.37
CA LYS A 60 19.46 -9.82 -11.08
C LYS A 60 17.99 -9.96 -10.68
N PHE A 61 17.21 -8.88 -10.76
CA PHE A 61 15.83 -8.85 -10.28
C PHE A 61 14.79 -9.30 -11.31
N THR A 62 15.23 -9.69 -12.49
CA THR A 62 14.37 -10.29 -13.53
C THR A 62 14.77 -11.73 -13.84
N ASP A 63 15.70 -12.31 -13.08
CA ASP A 63 16.28 -13.65 -13.35
C ASP A 63 16.78 -13.77 -14.80
N GLY A 64 17.38 -12.71 -15.32
CA GLY A 64 17.90 -12.63 -16.69
C GLY A 64 16.84 -12.52 -17.78
N ARG A 65 15.56 -12.42 -17.44
CA ARG A 65 14.45 -12.31 -18.43
C ARG A 65 14.46 -10.98 -19.19
N CYS A 66 14.98 -9.92 -18.56
CA CYS A 66 15.13 -8.61 -19.19
C CYS A 66 16.61 -8.31 -19.34
N THR A 67 17.05 -8.09 -20.56
CA THR A 67 18.42 -7.67 -20.88
C THR A 67 18.36 -6.29 -21.52
N LEU A 68 18.88 -5.29 -20.80
CA LEU A 68 19.09 -3.94 -21.33
C LEU A 68 20.58 -3.63 -21.29
N GLU A 69 21.09 -3.04 -22.37
CA GLU A 69 22.47 -2.60 -22.40
C GLU A 69 22.63 -1.25 -21.69
N ASP A 70 23.81 -1.03 -21.06
CA ASP A 70 24.05 0.19 -20.28
C ASP A 70 23.91 1.47 -21.11
N HIS A 71 24.17 1.41 -22.42
CA HIS A 71 23.99 2.57 -23.30
C HIS A 71 22.52 2.95 -23.53
N MET A 72 21.58 2.04 -23.24
CA MET A 72 20.13 2.27 -23.34
C MET A 72 19.55 2.90 -22.07
N LEU A 73 20.32 2.88 -20.99
CA LEU A 73 19.89 3.41 -19.69
C LEU A 73 20.36 4.86 -19.50
N ALA A 74 19.59 5.62 -18.72
CA ALA A 74 19.94 6.98 -18.35
C ALA A 74 21.26 7.00 -17.58
N LYS A 75 22.17 7.89 -17.97
CA LYS A 75 23.47 8.11 -17.30
C LYS A 75 23.40 9.17 -16.19
N SER A 76 22.35 9.97 -16.21
CA SER A 76 22.09 11.00 -15.19
C SER A 76 20.59 11.03 -14.87
N PRO A 77 20.23 11.41 -13.64
CA PRO A 77 18.82 11.55 -13.28
C PRO A 77 18.17 12.74 -14.01
N VAL A 78 16.89 12.65 -14.23
CA VAL A 78 16.07 13.81 -14.61
C VAL A 78 16.03 14.76 -13.42
N GLU A 79 16.31 16.03 -13.67
CA GLU A 79 16.24 17.06 -12.64
C GLU A 79 14.76 17.41 -12.37
N HIS A 80 14.41 17.40 -11.10
CA HIS A 80 13.13 17.84 -10.62
C HIS A 80 13.30 19.01 -9.64
N VAL A 81 12.33 19.92 -9.61
CA VAL A 81 12.31 20.99 -8.62
C VAL A 81 11.98 20.36 -7.26
N PHE A 82 12.92 20.44 -6.33
CA PHE A 82 12.73 19.99 -4.96
C PHE A 82 11.96 21.07 -4.18
N LEU A 83 10.73 20.78 -3.81
CA LEU A 83 9.93 21.66 -2.95
C LEU A 83 10.12 21.23 -1.49
N GLU A 84 10.67 22.11 -0.68
CA GLU A 84 10.72 21.91 0.76
C GLU A 84 9.34 22.24 1.35
N TYR A 85 8.70 21.23 1.92
CA TYR A 85 7.51 21.44 2.71
C TYR A 85 7.91 21.56 4.19
N PRO A 86 7.42 22.57 4.92
CA PRO A 86 7.64 22.62 6.36
C PRO A 86 7.08 21.34 7.00
N PRO A 87 7.76 20.80 8.01
CA PRO A 87 7.24 19.63 8.71
C PRO A 87 5.90 19.96 9.34
N ASN A 88 4.85 19.29 8.88
CA ASN A 88 3.56 19.35 9.57
C ASN A 88 3.70 18.59 10.89
N SER A 89 3.65 19.31 12.00
CA SER A 89 3.48 18.67 13.30
C SER A 89 2.05 18.16 13.39
N MET A 90 1.84 16.89 13.04
CA MET A 90 0.58 16.23 13.38
C MET A 90 0.50 16.11 14.90
N LYS A 91 -0.45 16.80 15.51
CA LYS A 91 -0.86 16.48 16.86
C LYS A 91 -1.72 15.24 16.77
N PHE A 92 -1.23 14.13 17.33
CA PHE A 92 -2.09 12.97 17.54
C PHE A 92 -3.10 13.35 18.62
N ASN A 93 -4.36 13.15 18.33
CA ASN A 93 -5.39 13.24 19.36
C ASN A 93 -5.15 12.14 20.39
N GLU A 94 -5.47 12.41 21.65
CA GLU A 94 -5.45 11.37 22.68
C GLU A 94 -6.35 10.21 22.24
N MET A 95 -5.90 8.98 22.45
CA MET A 95 -6.71 7.81 22.15
C MET A 95 -7.99 7.89 22.99
N PHE A 96 -9.12 7.90 22.31
CA PHE A 96 -10.42 7.78 22.98
C PHE A 96 -10.50 6.42 23.65
N LYS A 97 -10.90 6.39 24.93
CA LYS A 97 -11.34 5.15 25.55
C LYS A 97 -12.67 4.78 24.92
N ILE A 98 -12.72 3.66 24.23
CA ILE A 98 -13.96 3.12 23.67
C ILE A 98 -14.65 2.37 24.80
N GLU A 99 -15.83 2.81 25.19
CA GLU A 99 -16.70 2.04 26.05
C GLU A 99 -17.54 1.11 25.19
N TRP A 100 -17.32 -0.18 25.36
CA TRP A 100 -18.01 -1.21 24.60
C TRP A 100 -19.31 -1.57 25.31
N ASP A 101 -20.41 -1.58 24.57
CA ASP A 101 -21.72 -2.01 25.05
C ASP A 101 -22.35 -3.05 24.11
N GLU A 102 -23.52 -3.55 24.45
CA GLU A 102 -24.21 -4.54 23.65
C GLU A 102 -24.73 -4.03 22.28
N ASN A 103 -24.69 -2.73 22.05
CA ASN A 103 -25.10 -2.07 20.81
C ASN A 103 -23.87 -1.66 19.96
N THR A 104 -22.66 -1.87 20.47
CA THR A 104 -21.43 -1.52 19.75
C THR A 104 -21.20 -2.53 18.64
N GLY A 105 -21.07 -2.03 17.41
CA GLY A 105 -20.69 -2.81 16.24
C GLY A 105 -19.21 -2.60 15.86
N LEU A 106 -18.59 -3.61 15.30
CA LEU A 106 -17.22 -3.54 14.77
C LEU A 106 -17.26 -3.23 13.28
N LEU A 107 -16.56 -2.16 12.85
CA LEU A 107 -16.31 -1.88 11.44
C LEU A 107 -14.88 -2.28 11.10
N ILE A 108 -14.72 -3.20 10.16
CA ILE A 108 -13.46 -3.71 9.66
C ILE A 108 -13.24 -3.16 8.25
N THR A 109 -12.05 -2.66 7.97
CA THR A 109 -11.66 -2.20 6.64
C THR A 109 -10.52 -3.05 6.09
N CYS A 110 -10.30 -3.01 4.79
CA CYS A 110 -9.17 -3.72 4.17
C CYS A 110 -7.78 -3.19 4.58
N GLU A 111 -7.73 -2.09 5.33
CA GLU A 111 -6.50 -1.52 5.89
C GLU A 111 -6.13 -2.12 7.25
N ASP A 112 -7.09 -2.76 7.94
CA ASP A 112 -6.87 -3.42 9.22
C ASP A 112 -7.73 -4.68 9.31
N LEU A 113 -7.12 -5.81 8.95
CA LEU A 113 -7.76 -7.12 8.87
C LEU A 113 -7.36 -8.06 10.01
N GLU A 114 -6.43 -7.66 10.89
CA GLU A 114 -5.94 -8.50 12.00
C GLU A 114 -6.74 -8.31 13.31
N VAL A 115 -8.00 -7.99 13.20
CA VAL A 115 -8.85 -7.69 14.37
C VAL A 115 -8.94 -8.87 15.34
N GLU A 116 -8.86 -10.09 14.82
CA GLU A 116 -8.91 -11.31 15.64
C GLU A 116 -7.66 -11.54 16.50
N THR A 117 -6.54 -10.90 16.17
CA THR A 117 -5.29 -10.99 16.94
C THR A 117 -5.12 -9.85 17.95
N ALA A 118 -5.95 -8.82 17.87
CA ALA A 118 -6.00 -7.75 18.86
C ALA A 118 -6.39 -8.33 20.22
N THR A 119 -5.40 -8.64 21.04
CA THR A 119 -5.50 -9.42 22.28
C THR A 119 -6.32 -8.76 23.39
N ASP A 120 -6.62 -7.47 23.25
CA ASP A 120 -7.28 -6.68 24.30
C ASP A 120 -8.78 -6.48 24.08
N ILE A 121 -9.34 -7.12 23.04
CA ILE A 121 -10.75 -7.00 22.76
C ILE A 121 -11.48 -8.21 23.37
N GLU A 122 -11.86 -8.10 24.64
CA GLU A 122 -12.85 -8.99 25.25
C GLU A 122 -14.23 -8.59 24.71
N PHE A 123 -14.71 -9.32 23.72
CA PHE A 123 -15.89 -8.91 22.98
C PHE A 123 -17.17 -9.59 23.39
N PRO A 124 -18.21 -8.82 23.66
CA PRO A 124 -19.56 -9.18 23.28
C PRO A 124 -19.95 -8.54 21.94
N ILE A 125 -19.14 -8.61 20.89
CA ILE A 125 -19.56 -8.06 19.59
C ILE A 125 -20.68 -8.91 19.03
N LYS A 126 -21.85 -8.31 18.90
CA LYS A 126 -23.01 -8.93 18.25
C LYS A 126 -23.03 -8.72 16.74
N GLN A 127 -22.35 -7.68 16.25
CA GLN A 127 -22.38 -7.31 14.84
C GLN A 127 -21.01 -6.83 14.38
N ALA A 128 -20.50 -7.40 13.29
CA ALA A 128 -19.31 -6.93 12.59
C ALA A 128 -19.67 -6.62 11.13
N TYR A 129 -19.18 -5.49 10.66
CA TYR A 129 -19.33 -5.03 9.29
C TYR A 129 -17.98 -4.98 8.63
N VAL A 130 -17.85 -5.59 7.45
CA VAL A 130 -16.59 -5.55 6.67
C VAL A 130 -16.81 -4.71 5.43
N LEU A 131 -16.06 -3.62 5.33
CA LEU A 131 -16.05 -2.76 4.16
C LEU A 131 -15.08 -3.35 3.12
N VAL A 132 -15.64 -3.95 2.07
CA VAL A 132 -14.86 -4.63 1.03
C VAL A 132 -14.27 -3.66 0.02
N SER A 133 -15.05 -2.70 -0.46
CA SER A 133 -14.59 -1.66 -1.39
C SER A 133 -15.61 -0.54 -1.52
N THR A 134 -15.11 0.67 -1.82
CA THR A 134 -15.95 1.82 -2.18
C THR A 134 -16.10 1.94 -3.70
N PRO A 135 -17.09 2.72 -4.20
CA PRO A 135 -17.21 3.00 -5.62
C PRO A 135 -15.94 3.66 -6.22
N GLU A 136 -15.28 4.51 -5.44
CA GLU A 136 -14.05 5.22 -5.81
C GLU A 136 -12.89 4.24 -6.01
N GLU A 137 -12.74 3.25 -5.12
CA GLU A 137 -11.70 2.24 -5.23
C GLU A 137 -11.79 1.43 -6.53
N LYS A 138 -13.00 1.22 -7.05
CA LYS A 138 -13.20 0.53 -8.35
C LYS A 138 -12.62 1.31 -9.53
N THR A 139 -12.40 2.60 -9.40
CA THR A 139 -11.75 3.42 -10.42
C THR A 139 -10.23 3.42 -10.29
N ILE A 140 -9.71 3.20 -9.07
CA ILE A 140 -8.29 3.24 -8.75
C ILE A 140 -7.64 1.88 -9.02
N TYR A 141 -8.26 0.79 -8.56
CA TYR A 141 -7.68 -0.55 -8.57
C TYR A 141 -8.15 -1.39 -9.77
N SER A 142 -7.30 -2.31 -10.21
CA SER A 142 -7.67 -3.33 -11.18
C SER A 142 -8.57 -4.39 -10.54
N ASP A 143 -9.35 -5.10 -11.36
CA ASP A 143 -10.21 -6.21 -10.90
C ASP A 143 -9.42 -7.26 -10.10
N ARG A 144 -8.15 -7.49 -10.46
CA ARG A 144 -7.27 -8.41 -9.74
C ARG A 144 -7.06 -7.97 -8.28
N VAL A 145 -6.79 -6.68 -8.06
CA VAL A 145 -6.59 -6.11 -6.73
C VAL A 145 -7.88 -6.12 -5.93
N LEU A 146 -9.00 -5.74 -6.56
CA LEU A 146 -10.31 -5.75 -5.93
C LEU A 146 -10.73 -7.15 -5.51
N ASN A 147 -10.50 -8.15 -6.36
CA ASN A 147 -10.79 -9.54 -6.02
C ASN A 147 -9.91 -10.04 -4.86
N PHE A 148 -8.62 -9.70 -4.85
CA PHE A 148 -7.72 -10.05 -3.76
C PHE A 148 -8.19 -9.43 -2.42
N LYS A 149 -8.50 -8.13 -2.40
CA LYS A 149 -9.05 -7.45 -1.22
C LYS A 149 -10.34 -8.12 -0.73
N LYS A 150 -11.23 -8.48 -1.67
CA LYS A 150 -12.48 -9.18 -1.35
C LYS A 150 -12.24 -10.52 -0.67
N GLU A 151 -11.33 -11.34 -1.21
CA GLU A 151 -11.00 -12.65 -0.63
C GLU A 151 -10.41 -12.51 0.78
N LEU A 152 -9.53 -11.52 1.01
CA LEU A 152 -9.02 -11.22 2.34
C LEU A 152 -10.14 -10.83 3.33
N CYS A 153 -11.09 -10.00 2.91
CA CYS A 153 -12.23 -9.63 3.75
C CYS A 153 -13.13 -10.84 4.08
N LEU A 154 -13.31 -11.78 3.14
CA LEU A 154 -14.07 -13.00 3.37
C LEU A 154 -13.36 -13.92 4.38
N ASP A 155 -12.04 -14.03 4.31
CA ASP A 155 -11.23 -14.79 5.27
C ASP A 155 -11.40 -14.26 6.70
N VAL A 156 -11.35 -12.94 6.87
CA VAL A 156 -11.58 -12.29 8.17
C VAL A 156 -12.98 -12.61 8.72
N VAL A 157 -14.01 -12.53 7.89
CA VAL A 157 -15.38 -12.87 8.30
C VAL A 157 -15.47 -14.32 8.79
N GLU A 158 -14.83 -15.25 8.07
CA GLU A 158 -14.80 -16.65 8.46
C GLU A 158 -14.06 -16.86 9.80
N ASN A 159 -12.94 -16.19 10.00
CA ASN A 159 -12.15 -16.27 11.24
C ASN A 159 -12.89 -15.69 12.45
N ILE A 160 -13.55 -14.56 12.30
CA ILE A 160 -14.38 -13.97 13.35
C ILE A 160 -15.53 -14.91 13.73
N ASN A 161 -16.22 -15.47 12.75
CA ASN A 161 -17.33 -16.40 13.01
C ASN A 161 -16.86 -17.66 13.77
N LYS A 162 -15.68 -18.20 13.45
CA LYS A 162 -15.10 -19.34 14.20
C LYS A 162 -14.86 -18.99 15.66
N LYS A 163 -14.35 -17.78 15.97
CA LYS A 163 -14.11 -17.33 17.35
C LYS A 163 -15.41 -17.13 18.12
N VAL A 164 -16.41 -16.49 17.54
CA VAL A 164 -17.72 -16.27 18.18
C VAL A 164 -18.35 -17.61 18.57
N HIS A 165 -18.29 -18.62 17.72
CA HIS A 165 -18.82 -19.96 18.03
C HIS A 165 -18.03 -20.70 19.10
N SER A 166 -16.73 -20.49 19.21
CA SER A 166 -15.89 -21.13 20.26
C SER A 166 -16.16 -20.57 21.65
N VAL A 167 -16.49 -19.28 21.76
CA VAL A 167 -16.85 -18.63 23.05
C VAL A 167 -18.25 -19.01 23.52
N SER A 168 -19.18 -19.26 22.61
CA SER A 168 -20.55 -19.66 22.96
C SER A 168 -20.68 -21.14 23.37
N SER A 169 -19.62 -21.94 23.21
CA SER A 169 -19.57 -23.37 23.51
C SER A 169 -18.84 -23.71 24.83
N SER A 170 -18.31 -22.72 25.51
CA SER A 170 -17.63 -22.79 26.80
C SER A 170 -18.48 -22.17 27.91
#